data_ed32772d2c414585205a775041dfb6c0
#
_entry.id   ed32772d2c414585205a775041dfb6c0
#
_cell.length_a   1.000
_cell.length_b   1.000
_cell.length_c   1.000
_cell.angle_alpha   90.00
_cell.angle_beta   90.00
_cell.angle_gamma   90.00
#
_symmetry.space_group_name_H-M   'P 1'
#
loop_
_entity.id
_entity.type
_entity.pdbx_description
1 polymer ?
#
loop_
_entity_poly.entity_id
_entity_poly.type
_entity_poly.pdbx_seq_one_letter_code
_entity_poly.pdbx_strand_id
1 'polypeptide(L)'
;MNDSNVEAPDKATFEQRFCSRAWNEEGKKVAQIDARHPGDIGLWDYDYWIQGQDYVHLSFRNVRVVSIENHQTARVKLILHNGEDVPLELKMVKEQGLWRIDDLTDAANPLGIRATQAQYIRENP
;
A
#
# COMPACT_ATOMS: atom_id res chain seq x y z
N MET A 1 -21.36 20.36 10.45
CA MET A 1 -20.24 19.96 9.75
C MET A 1 -20.44 18.64 9.08
N ASN A 2 -19.88 18.55 8.05
CA ASN A 2 -20.14 17.40 7.37
C ASN A 2 -18.90 16.77 6.83
N ASP A 3 -18.88 15.49 6.88
CA ASP A 3 -17.70 14.72 6.55
C ASP A 3 -17.34 14.78 5.08
N SER A 4 -18.23 15.31 4.26
CA SER A 4 -17.92 15.42 2.84
C SER A 4 -16.77 16.38 2.58
N ASN A 5 -16.42 17.23 3.55
CA ASN A 5 -15.30 18.13 3.42
C ASN A 5 -14.04 17.62 4.07
N VAL A 6 -14.08 16.43 4.65
CA VAL A 6 -12.88 15.81 5.23
C VAL A 6 -12.07 15.20 4.11
N GLU A 7 -10.86 15.69 3.94
CA GLU A 7 -9.96 15.10 2.97
C GLU A 7 -9.36 13.82 3.52
N ALA A 8 -9.12 12.86 2.66
CA ALA A 8 -8.36 11.69 3.03
C ALA A 8 -6.97 12.13 3.47
N PRO A 9 -6.38 11.50 4.49
CA PRO A 9 -5.00 11.79 4.85
C PRO A 9 -4.10 11.54 3.64
N ASP A 10 -3.01 12.29 3.54
CA ASP A 10 -2.07 12.05 2.49
C ASP A 10 -1.44 10.65 2.65
N LYS A 11 -0.80 10.17 1.59
CA LYS A 11 -0.26 8.82 1.55
C LYS A 11 0.71 8.54 2.70
N ALA A 12 1.60 9.49 3.00
CA ALA A 12 2.59 9.31 4.05
C ALA A 12 1.94 9.18 5.42
N THR A 13 0.93 10.01 5.71
CA THR A 13 0.21 9.95 6.98
C THR A 13 -0.56 8.64 7.11
N PHE A 14 -1.23 8.20 6.05
CA PHE A 14 -1.95 6.93 6.03
C PHE A 14 -0.99 5.78 6.34
N GLU A 15 0.14 5.74 5.65
CA GLU A 15 1.09 4.64 5.80
C GLU A 15 1.73 4.61 7.19
N GLN A 16 2.02 5.77 7.77
CA GLN A 16 2.53 5.83 9.13
C GLN A 16 1.54 5.27 10.15
N ARG A 17 0.25 5.50 9.93
CA ARG A 17 -0.79 5.08 10.88
C ARG A 17 -1.19 3.62 10.74
N PHE A 18 -1.19 3.08 9.53
CA PHE A 18 -1.82 1.80 9.26
C PHE A 18 -0.87 0.73 8.72
N CYS A 19 0.32 1.12 8.31
CA CYS A 19 1.29 0.18 7.76
C CYS A 19 2.36 -0.18 8.78
N SER A 20 3.05 -1.29 8.51
CA SER A 20 4.09 -1.80 9.38
C SER A 20 5.31 -0.88 9.38
N ARG A 21 6.13 -1.06 10.39
CA ARG A 21 7.40 -0.34 10.48
C ARG A 21 8.29 -0.65 9.27
N ALA A 22 8.35 -1.93 8.89
CA ALA A 22 9.17 -2.35 7.76
C ALA A 22 8.69 -1.72 6.44
N TRP A 23 7.38 -1.63 6.24
CA TRP A 23 6.80 -0.94 5.08
C TRP A 23 7.28 0.51 5.02
N ASN A 24 7.16 1.22 6.14
CA ASN A 24 7.49 2.64 6.20
C ASN A 24 9.00 2.89 6.02
N GLU A 25 9.83 2.03 6.58
CA GLU A 25 11.29 2.17 6.42
C GLU A 25 11.71 1.94 4.98
N GLU A 26 11.14 0.96 4.31
CA GLU A 26 11.43 0.70 2.91
C GLU A 26 10.95 1.85 2.02
N GLY A 27 9.77 2.39 2.32
CA GLY A 27 9.23 3.54 1.59
C GLY A 27 10.13 4.76 1.67
N LYS A 28 10.78 4.99 2.82
CA LYS A 28 11.74 6.08 2.96
C LYS A 28 12.94 5.90 2.05
N LYS A 29 13.42 4.67 1.90
CA LYS A 29 14.54 4.39 1.00
C LYS A 29 14.17 4.66 -0.46
N VAL A 30 12.97 4.25 -0.87
CA VAL A 30 12.48 4.54 -2.21
C VAL A 30 12.39 6.05 -2.44
N ALA A 31 11.84 6.79 -1.47
CA ALA A 31 11.72 8.24 -1.58
C ALA A 31 13.10 8.92 -1.67
N GLN A 32 14.08 8.42 -0.95
CA GLN A 32 15.45 8.96 -1.02
C GLN A 32 16.08 8.75 -2.40
N ILE A 33 15.84 7.57 -2.99
CA ILE A 33 16.33 7.30 -4.35
C ILE A 33 15.65 8.22 -5.35
N ASP A 34 14.33 8.35 -5.27
CA ASP A 34 13.56 9.20 -6.18
C ASP A 34 14.00 10.67 -6.07
N ALA A 35 14.34 11.12 -4.85
CA ALA A 35 14.80 12.49 -4.61
C ALA A 35 16.14 12.79 -5.26
N ARG A 36 16.94 11.77 -5.58
CA ARG A 36 18.22 11.96 -6.27
C ARG A 36 18.05 12.19 -7.77
N HIS A 37 16.84 12.00 -8.29
CA HIS A 37 16.51 12.13 -9.70
C HIS A 37 15.33 13.07 -9.88
N PRO A 38 15.46 14.37 -9.52
CA PRO A 38 14.36 15.31 -9.64
C PRO A 38 13.96 15.47 -11.10
N GLY A 39 12.67 15.51 -11.36
CA GLY A 39 12.12 15.57 -12.70
C GLY A 39 11.76 14.23 -13.29
N ASP A 40 12.26 13.13 -12.72
CA ASP A 40 11.86 11.78 -13.12
C ASP A 40 10.58 11.38 -12.38
N ILE A 41 9.83 10.45 -12.97
CA ILE A 41 8.60 9.95 -12.36
C ILE A 41 8.88 9.19 -11.06
N GLY A 42 10.02 8.56 -10.95
CA GLY A 42 10.34 7.69 -9.82
C GLY A 42 9.84 6.28 -10.04
N LEU A 43 9.79 5.50 -8.97
CA LEU A 43 9.40 4.09 -9.06
C LEU A 43 7.92 3.93 -9.41
N TRP A 44 7.05 4.70 -8.75
CA TRP A 44 5.61 4.52 -8.88
C TRP A 44 5.01 5.59 -9.75
N ASP A 45 4.31 5.18 -10.83
CA ASP A 45 3.58 6.08 -11.71
C ASP A 45 2.07 6.02 -11.44
N TYR A 46 1.66 5.32 -10.39
CA TYR A 46 0.27 5.26 -9.95
C TYR A 46 0.23 5.10 -8.43
N ASP A 47 -0.93 5.39 -7.84
CA ASP A 47 -1.14 5.15 -6.42
C ASP A 47 -1.76 3.76 -6.24
N TYR A 48 -0.98 2.82 -5.70
CA TYR A 48 -1.44 1.44 -5.54
C TYR A 48 -2.57 1.32 -4.51
N TRP A 49 -2.71 2.27 -3.61
CA TRP A 49 -3.82 2.23 -2.65
C TRP A 49 -5.17 2.45 -3.31
N ILE A 50 -5.23 3.21 -4.39
CA ILE A 50 -6.46 3.47 -5.12
C ILE A 50 -6.45 2.84 -6.52
N GLN A 51 -5.36 2.20 -6.90
CA GLN A 51 -5.18 1.53 -8.20
C GLN A 51 -5.41 2.47 -9.37
N GLY A 52 -4.80 3.66 -9.28
CA GLY A 52 -4.91 4.66 -10.33
C GLY A 52 -4.21 5.93 -9.91
N GLN A 53 -4.32 6.96 -10.74
CA GLN A 53 -3.75 8.27 -10.45
C GLN A 53 -4.75 9.19 -9.76
N ASP A 54 -6.03 8.89 -9.90
CA ASP A 54 -7.11 9.66 -9.32
C ASP A 54 -8.32 8.75 -9.10
N TYR A 55 -9.33 9.25 -8.39
CA TYR A 55 -10.55 8.48 -8.16
C TYR A 55 -11.78 9.37 -8.24
N VAL A 56 -12.91 8.76 -8.66
CA VAL A 56 -14.22 9.42 -8.68
C VAL A 56 -15.09 8.83 -7.58
N HIS A 57 -15.25 7.51 -7.57
CA HIS A 57 -15.98 6.78 -6.54
C HIS A 57 -15.13 5.61 -6.10
N LEU A 58 -14.58 5.71 -4.90
CA LEU A 58 -13.74 4.68 -4.34
C LEU A 58 -14.54 3.86 -3.34
N SER A 59 -14.57 2.55 -3.51
CA SER A 59 -15.25 1.65 -2.58
C SER A 59 -14.54 0.31 -2.48
N PHE A 60 -14.86 -0.42 -1.42
CA PHE A 60 -14.32 -1.76 -1.19
C PHE A 60 -15.47 -2.72 -0.98
N ARG A 61 -15.27 -3.97 -1.38
CA ARG A 61 -16.23 -5.02 -1.09
C ARG A 61 -15.53 -6.36 -0.95
N ASN A 62 -16.28 -7.33 -0.43
CA ASN A 62 -15.79 -8.71 -0.27
C ASN A 62 -14.51 -8.79 0.55
N VAL A 63 -14.38 -7.91 1.54
CA VAL A 63 -13.23 -7.93 2.46
C VAL A 63 -13.33 -9.19 3.31
N ARG A 64 -12.29 -10.04 3.24
CA ARG A 64 -12.28 -11.28 4.00
C ARG A 64 -10.86 -11.67 4.40
N VAL A 65 -10.75 -12.19 5.61
CA VAL A 65 -9.51 -12.78 6.09
C VAL A 65 -9.42 -14.20 5.52
N VAL A 66 -8.39 -14.50 4.75
CA VAL A 66 -8.23 -15.83 4.14
C VAL A 66 -7.28 -16.72 4.94
N SER A 67 -6.43 -16.14 5.76
CA SER A 67 -5.56 -16.93 6.65
C SER A 67 -5.06 -16.10 7.80
N ILE A 68 -4.81 -16.74 8.94
CA ILE A 68 -4.11 -16.15 10.09
C ILE A 68 -3.10 -17.20 10.54
N GLU A 69 -1.85 -16.76 10.72
CA GLU A 69 -0.77 -17.65 11.14
C GLU A 69 -0.16 -17.18 12.45
N ASN A 70 -0.09 -18.08 13.43
CA ASN A 70 0.55 -17.86 14.73
C ASN A 70 0.05 -16.60 15.45
N HIS A 71 -1.16 -16.13 15.15
CA HIS A 71 -1.72 -14.89 15.68
C HIS A 71 -0.86 -13.65 15.42
N GLN A 72 0.07 -13.73 14.47
CA GLN A 72 1.03 -12.66 14.18
C GLN A 72 0.91 -12.13 12.75
N THR A 73 0.45 -12.94 11.81
CA THR A 73 0.30 -12.55 10.41
C THR A 73 -1.06 -12.97 9.90
N ALA A 74 -1.57 -12.21 8.94
CA ALA A 74 -2.84 -12.52 8.30
C ALA A 74 -2.79 -12.10 6.84
N ARG A 75 -3.62 -12.74 6.03
CA ARG A 75 -3.83 -12.34 4.63
C ARG A 75 -5.28 -11.98 4.46
N VAL A 76 -5.52 -10.85 3.82
CA VAL A 76 -6.86 -10.31 3.61
C VAL A 76 -7.04 -10.06 2.13
N LYS A 77 -8.11 -10.58 1.56
CA LYS A 77 -8.48 -10.30 0.17
C LYS A 77 -9.65 -9.35 0.13
N LEU A 78 -9.65 -8.48 -0.86
CA LEU A 78 -10.74 -7.53 -1.06
C LEU A 78 -10.82 -7.16 -2.54
N ILE A 79 -11.91 -6.51 -2.90
CA ILE A 79 -12.07 -5.92 -4.22
C ILE A 79 -12.19 -4.42 -4.04
N LEU A 80 -11.28 -3.69 -4.68
CA LEU A 80 -11.31 -2.24 -4.73
C LEU A 80 -12.02 -1.82 -6.00
N HIS A 81 -12.95 -0.88 -5.87
CA HIS A 81 -13.60 -0.28 -7.04
C HIS A 81 -13.14 1.17 -7.18
N ASN A 82 -12.53 1.45 -8.32
CA ASN A 82 -12.17 2.80 -8.75
C ASN A 82 -12.36 2.86 -10.25
N GLY A 83 -13.64 3.01 -10.68
CA GLY A 83 -14.01 2.89 -12.09
C GLY A 83 -14.16 1.46 -12.55
N GLU A 84 -13.28 0.57 -12.11
CA GLU A 84 -13.36 -0.87 -12.36
C GLU A 84 -13.02 -1.62 -11.10
N ASP A 85 -13.37 -2.90 -11.09
CA ASP A 85 -13.10 -3.76 -9.94
C ASP A 85 -11.69 -4.33 -10.02
N VAL A 86 -10.92 -4.16 -8.97
CA VAL A 86 -9.54 -4.64 -8.90
C VAL A 86 -9.39 -5.52 -7.66
N PRO A 87 -9.05 -6.80 -7.82
CA PRO A 87 -8.77 -7.65 -6.67
C PRO A 87 -7.42 -7.29 -6.06
N LEU A 88 -7.40 -7.17 -4.75
CA LEU A 88 -6.18 -6.88 -3.98
C LEU A 88 -6.04 -7.90 -2.87
N GLU A 89 -4.80 -8.13 -2.47
CA GLU A 89 -4.51 -8.91 -1.29
C GLU A 89 -3.57 -8.11 -0.40
N LEU A 90 -3.92 -8.03 0.89
CA LEU A 90 -3.09 -7.39 1.89
C LEU A 90 -2.46 -8.45 2.78
N LYS A 91 -1.17 -8.27 3.06
CA LYS A 91 -0.51 -9.01 4.12
C LYS A 91 -0.51 -8.14 5.36
N MET A 92 -1.00 -8.68 6.47
CA MET A 92 -1.07 -7.96 7.74
C MET A 92 -0.09 -8.58 8.72
N VAL A 93 0.49 -7.74 9.56
CA VAL A 93 1.33 -8.20 10.66
C VAL A 93 0.87 -7.51 11.94
N LYS A 94 1.08 -8.19 13.06
CA LYS A 94 0.73 -7.65 14.37
C LYS A 94 1.97 -7.00 14.98
N GLU A 95 1.86 -5.72 15.29
CA GLU A 95 2.93 -4.95 15.92
C GLU A 95 2.36 -4.28 17.16
N GLN A 96 2.95 -4.57 18.32
CA GLN A 96 2.52 -3.97 19.59
C GLN A 96 1.01 -4.16 19.82
N GLY A 97 0.50 -5.33 19.48
CA GLY A 97 -0.90 -5.65 19.67
C GLY A 97 -1.87 -5.12 18.62
N LEU A 98 -1.36 -4.42 17.59
CA LEU A 98 -2.19 -3.85 16.55
C LEU A 98 -1.87 -4.48 15.20
N TRP A 99 -2.90 -4.73 14.41
CA TRP A 99 -2.73 -5.21 13.04
C TRP A 99 -2.33 -4.06 12.13
N ARG A 100 -1.25 -4.29 11.36
CA ARG A 100 -0.69 -3.31 10.44
C ARG A 100 -0.57 -3.93 9.05
N ILE A 101 -0.68 -3.10 8.01
CA ILE A 101 -0.47 -3.56 6.64
C ILE A 101 1.03 -3.67 6.37
N ASP A 102 1.48 -4.86 6.00
CA ASP A 102 2.89 -5.12 5.73
C ASP A 102 3.20 -5.23 4.24
N ASP A 103 2.22 -5.58 3.43
CA ASP A 103 2.39 -5.65 1.98
C ASP A 103 1.03 -5.59 1.29
N LEU A 104 1.07 -5.24 0.01
CA LEU A 104 -0.08 -5.23 -0.88
C LEU A 104 0.32 -5.93 -2.17
N THR A 105 -0.55 -6.82 -2.65
CA THR A 105 -0.36 -7.51 -3.93
C THR A 105 -1.42 -7.03 -4.89
N ASP A 106 -1.01 -6.60 -6.07
CA ASP A 106 -1.90 -6.24 -7.15
C ASP A 106 -1.44 -6.91 -8.45
N ALA A 107 -2.16 -6.66 -9.55
CA ALA A 107 -1.84 -7.33 -10.82
C ALA A 107 -0.44 -6.98 -11.34
N ALA A 108 -0.01 -5.73 -11.14
CA ALA A 108 1.31 -5.28 -11.57
C ALA A 108 2.42 -5.76 -10.65
N ASN A 109 2.09 -6.11 -9.41
CA ASN A 109 3.06 -6.53 -8.40
C ASN A 109 2.57 -7.83 -7.77
N PRO A 110 2.66 -8.96 -8.52
CA PRO A 110 2.13 -10.23 -8.02
C PRO A 110 2.90 -10.81 -6.84
N LEU A 111 4.13 -10.36 -6.62
CA LEU A 111 4.94 -10.75 -5.46
C LEU A 111 4.87 -9.72 -4.34
N GLY A 112 4.07 -8.68 -4.50
CA GLY A 112 3.90 -7.63 -3.52
C GLY A 112 4.62 -6.34 -3.87
N ILE A 113 4.09 -5.24 -3.36
CA ILE A 113 4.70 -3.91 -3.52
C ILE A 113 6.11 -3.92 -2.95
N ARG A 114 6.32 -4.60 -1.81
CA ARG A 114 7.61 -4.61 -1.15
C ARG A 114 8.68 -5.34 -1.94
N ALA A 115 8.31 -6.40 -2.66
CA ALA A 115 9.26 -7.09 -3.54
C ALA A 115 9.74 -6.17 -4.67
N THR A 116 8.83 -5.42 -5.26
CA THR A 116 9.15 -4.43 -6.30
C THR A 116 10.06 -3.34 -5.75
N GLN A 117 9.76 -2.82 -4.57
CA GLN A 117 10.57 -1.79 -3.94
C GLN A 117 11.95 -2.30 -3.55
N ALA A 118 12.04 -3.53 -3.05
CA ALA A 118 13.33 -4.12 -2.69
C ALA A 118 14.23 -4.26 -3.93
N GLN A 119 13.67 -4.64 -5.05
CA GLN A 119 14.44 -4.71 -6.31
C GLN A 119 14.92 -3.33 -6.73
N TYR A 120 14.05 -2.33 -6.67
CA TYR A 120 14.40 -0.95 -7.03
C TYR A 120 15.55 -0.43 -6.15
N ILE A 121 15.50 -0.72 -4.87
CA ILE A 121 16.56 -0.31 -3.93
C ILE A 121 17.89 -0.97 -4.29
N ARG A 122 17.86 -2.27 -4.62
CA ARG A 122 19.07 -2.99 -5.01
C ARG A 122 19.68 -2.45 -6.30
N GLU A 123 18.85 -1.98 -7.23
CA GLU A 123 19.30 -1.46 -8.52
C GLU A 123 19.77 -0.01 -8.45
N ASN A 124 19.54 0.66 -7.34
CA ASN A 124 19.87 2.09 -7.15
C ASN A 124 20.60 2.32 -5.82
N PRO A 125 21.76 1.71 -5.65
CA PRO A 125 22.53 1.82 -4.40
C PRO A 125 23.03 3.23 -4.09
#